data_c4fbdb21e969a6480dbff5c8fea7efea
#
_entry.id   c4fbdb21e969a6480dbff5c8fea7efea
#
_cell.length_a   1.000
_cell.length_b   1.000
_cell.length_c   1.000
_cell.angle_alpha   90.00
_cell.angle_beta   90.00
_cell.angle_gamma   90.00
#
_symmetry.space_group_name_H-M   'P 1'
#
loop_
_entity.id
_entity.type
_entity.pdbx_description
1 polymer ?
#
loop_
_entity_poly.entity_id
_entity_poly.type
_entity_poly.pdbx_seq_one_letter_code
_entity_poly.pdbx_strand_id
1 'polypeptide(L)'
;MSASMWDWTKRVTPCFCIAATRSSTQGSIQATGNSTFTPTADRRMIDGGEHINIVSYGGGANSTALLIGLHQHRIPVDLILFADTGGEHPHTYAYLDIMDRWLKDHGMPEITRVYKTTKDGRRLTLEDECLKSGTLPSIAYGFKRCSLKHKIGPQEKFCNNYPPCRKVWVSGKKVVKFIGYDAGEHYRSDKVLLRNLADPKYSKWYPLMEWGWDREACIRAIEAAGLPQPGKSSCFFCPSMRAEEIIDLREHYPDLFRRALAMEDNARANLKTVQGLGRNYSWRERFGKEFI
;
A
#
# COMPACT_ATOMS: atom_id res chain seq x y z
N MET A 1 33.56 -4.05 -16.63
CA MET A 1 32.47 -3.07 -16.51
C MET A 1 31.82 -3.32 -15.17
N SER A 2 32.21 -2.53 -14.15
CA SER A 2 31.90 -2.78 -12.73
C SER A 2 30.59 -2.06 -12.39
N ALA A 3 29.62 -2.82 -11.89
CA ALA A 3 28.40 -2.28 -11.30
C ALA A 3 28.74 -1.61 -9.97
N SER A 4 28.54 -0.30 -9.87
CA SER A 4 28.69 0.46 -8.63
C SER A 4 27.54 0.16 -7.68
N MET A 5 27.87 -0.55 -6.61
CA MET A 5 27.02 -0.83 -5.47
C MET A 5 26.82 0.48 -4.67
N TRP A 6 25.62 1.01 -4.64
CA TRP A 6 25.28 2.20 -3.87
C TRP A 6 25.22 1.87 -2.39
N ASP A 7 26.13 2.51 -1.65
CA ASP A 7 26.23 2.42 -0.19
C ASP A 7 25.25 3.40 0.49
N TRP A 8 24.19 2.87 1.09
CA TRP A 8 23.14 3.62 1.79
C TRP A 8 23.49 3.99 3.24
N THR A 9 24.73 3.75 3.70
CA THR A 9 25.10 3.91 5.13
C THR A 9 25.58 5.29 5.53
N LYS A 10 25.71 6.26 4.62
CA LYS A 10 26.28 7.57 4.92
C LYS A 10 25.27 8.69 4.76
N ARG A 11 24.51 8.98 5.80
CA ARG A 11 24.13 10.33 6.27
C ARG A 11 23.23 10.28 7.49
N VAL A 12 23.81 10.04 8.66
CA VAL A 12 23.21 10.47 9.93
C VAL A 12 24.23 11.34 10.64
N THR A 13 24.02 12.64 10.62
CA THR A 13 24.75 13.59 11.45
C THR A 13 24.01 13.70 12.78
N PRO A 14 24.63 13.48 13.94
CA PRO A 14 23.96 13.66 15.22
C PRO A 14 23.87 15.14 15.57
N CYS A 15 22.66 15.62 15.78
CA CYS A 15 22.44 16.94 16.35
C CYS A 15 22.48 16.84 17.87
N PHE A 16 23.47 17.50 18.47
CA PHE A 16 23.62 17.62 19.92
C PHE A 16 22.48 18.46 20.52
N CYS A 17 21.72 17.87 21.44
CA CYS A 17 20.76 18.59 22.28
C CYS A 17 21.48 19.16 23.49
N ILE A 18 21.45 20.49 23.62
CA ILE A 18 21.81 21.22 24.82
C ILE A 18 20.66 21.10 25.83
N ALA A 19 20.99 20.57 27.00
CA ALA A 19 20.09 20.49 28.14
C ALA A 19 19.88 21.89 28.76
N ALA A 20 18.61 22.31 28.89
CA ALA A 20 18.24 23.44 29.73
C ALA A 20 17.34 22.93 30.87
N THR A 21 17.90 22.89 32.06
CA THR A 21 17.21 22.68 33.32
C THR A 21 16.31 23.89 33.65
N ARG A 22 15.04 23.68 33.97
CA ARG A 22 14.29 24.56 34.88
C ARG A 22 13.22 23.79 35.68
N SER A 23 13.18 24.14 36.91
CA SER A 23 12.53 23.70 38.13
C SER A 23 11.00 23.61 38.11
N SER A 24 10.55 22.58 38.79
CA SER A 24 9.36 22.40 39.65
C SER A 24 8.29 23.47 39.73
N THR A 25 7.03 23.09 39.40
CA THR A 25 5.86 23.35 40.27
C THR A 25 4.85 22.23 40.11
N GLN A 26 4.52 21.58 41.21
CA GLN A 26 3.50 20.56 41.33
C GLN A 26 2.12 21.17 41.09
N GLY A 27 1.39 20.63 40.13
CA GLY A 27 -0.04 20.81 39.98
C GLY A 27 -0.65 19.45 39.70
N SER A 28 -1.25 18.86 40.73
CA SER A 28 -2.00 17.60 40.66
C SER A 28 -3.26 17.79 39.83
N ILE A 29 -3.27 17.33 38.61
CA ILE A 29 -4.50 17.12 37.83
C ILE A 29 -4.77 15.62 37.86
N GLN A 30 -5.80 15.25 38.62
CA GLN A 30 -6.38 13.91 38.63
C GLN A 30 -6.90 13.59 37.21
N ALA A 31 -6.26 12.67 36.53
CA ALA A 31 -6.76 12.07 35.29
C ALA A 31 -7.86 11.07 35.65
N THR A 32 -9.11 11.55 35.71
CA THR A 32 -10.29 10.67 35.68
C THR A 32 -10.63 10.40 34.22
N GLY A 33 -10.53 9.14 33.82
CA GLY A 33 -10.96 8.72 32.48
C GLY A 33 -10.15 7.58 31.93
N ASN A 34 -9.99 6.47 32.65
CA ASN A 34 -9.64 5.18 32.10
C ASN A 34 -10.83 4.71 31.24
N SER A 35 -10.94 5.18 30.02
CA SER A 35 -11.72 4.51 29.01
C SER A 35 -10.92 3.29 28.59
N THR A 36 -11.13 2.17 29.27
CA THR A 36 -10.72 0.85 28.81
C THR A 36 -11.54 0.56 27.55
N PHE A 37 -10.99 0.93 26.41
CA PHE A 37 -11.48 0.48 25.12
C PHE A 37 -11.27 -1.04 25.07
N THR A 38 -12.31 -1.79 25.39
CA THR A 38 -12.34 -3.23 25.19
C THR A 38 -12.49 -3.45 23.70
N PRO A 39 -11.53 -4.11 23.00
CA PRO A 39 -11.72 -4.47 21.60
C PRO A 39 -12.90 -5.44 21.50
N THR A 40 -14.05 -4.96 21.04
CA THR A 40 -15.23 -5.79 20.77
C THR A 40 -15.15 -6.51 19.41
N ALA A 41 -13.97 -6.61 18.82
CA ALA A 41 -13.72 -7.60 17.78
C ALA A 41 -13.69 -8.96 18.49
N ASP A 42 -14.68 -9.78 18.19
CA ASP A 42 -14.83 -11.10 18.78
C ASP A 42 -13.48 -11.86 18.65
N ARG A 43 -12.71 -11.93 19.73
CA ARG A 43 -11.42 -12.66 19.77
C ARG A 43 -11.55 -14.09 19.23
N ARG A 44 -12.76 -14.64 19.23
CA ARG A 44 -13.09 -15.95 18.65
C ARG A 44 -12.98 -15.99 17.13
N MET A 45 -12.96 -14.83 16.43
CA MET A 45 -12.67 -14.76 14.98
C MET A 45 -11.18 -14.88 14.67
N ILE A 46 -10.31 -14.78 15.67
CA ILE A 46 -8.85 -14.70 15.52
C ILE A 46 -8.18 -15.99 15.96
N ASP A 47 -8.79 -16.71 16.91
CA ASP A 47 -8.23 -17.94 17.50
C ASP A 47 -8.68 -19.17 16.72
N GLY A 48 -7.80 -19.67 15.83
CA GLY A 48 -7.66 -21.09 15.49
C GLY A 48 -8.84 -21.91 14.94
N GLY A 49 -9.99 -21.33 14.68
CA GLY A 49 -11.13 -22.05 14.10
C GLY A 49 -11.40 -21.62 12.67
N GLU A 50 -11.47 -22.52 11.70
CA GLU A 50 -12.02 -22.40 10.31
C GLU A 50 -12.15 -20.98 9.67
N HIS A 51 -11.27 -20.03 10.02
CA HIS A 51 -11.18 -18.70 9.45
C HIS A 51 -9.91 -18.60 8.62
N ILE A 52 -9.94 -17.81 7.58
CA ILE A 52 -8.77 -17.47 6.77
C ILE A 52 -8.51 -15.97 6.94
N ASN A 53 -7.30 -15.65 7.38
CA ASN A 53 -6.82 -14.30 7.61
C ASN A 53 -5.92 -13.85 6.45
N ILE A 54 -6.39 -12.90 5.66
CA ILE A 54 -5.69 -12.41 4.48
C ILE A 54 -5.25 -10.98 4.69
N VAL A 55 -3.99 -10.67 4.42
CA VAL A 55 -3.48 -9.31 4.37
C VAL A 55 -3.47 -8.79 2.94
N SER A 56 -4.11 -7.64 2.70
CA SER A 56 -3.93 -6.89 1.46
C SER A 56 -2.69 -6.01 1.59
N TYR A 57 -1.55 -6.53 1.15
CA TYR A 57 -0.27 -5.85 1.22
C TYR A 57 -0.10 -4.90 0.04
N GLY A 58 0.27 -3.65 0.30
CA GLY A 58 0.45 -2.61 -0.72
C GLY A 58 1.90 -2.24 -1.01
N GLY A 59 2.88 -2.76 -0.26
CA GLY A 59 4.29 -2.41 -0.40
C GLY A 59 4.67 -1.03 0.16
N GLY A 60 3.77 -0.38 0.89
CA GLY A 60 4.03 0.91 1.54
C GLY A 60 4.06 0.80 3.07
N ALA A 61 4.42 1.91 3.75
CA ALA A 61 4.66 1.90 5.20
C ALA A 61 3.49 1.37 6.03
N ASN A 62 2.25 1.79 5.79
CA ASN A 62 1.12 1.34 6.59
C ASN A 62 0.90 -0.18 6.46
N SER A 63 1.01 -0.73 5.25
CA SER A 63 0.84 -2.18 5.06
C SER A 63 2.02 -2.99 5.61
N THR A 64 3.22 -2.43 5.62
CA THR A 64 4.40 -3.02 6.26
C THR A 64 4.25 -3.02 7.78
N ALA A 65 3.90 -1.87 8.37
CA ALA A 65 3.63 -1.76 9.80
C ALA A 65 2.49 -2.69 10.25
N LEU A 66 1.47 -2.88 9.40
CA LEU A 66 0.40 -3.84 9.66
C LEU A 66 0.96 -5.27 9.83
N LEU A 67 1.82 -5.75 8.93
CA LEU A 67 2.43 -7.09 9.04
C LEU A 67 3.27 -7.23 10.31
N ILE A 68 4.06 -6.20 10.64
CA ILE A 68 4.86 -6.15 11.86
C ILE A 68 3.95 -6.20 13.10
N GLY A 69 2.90 -5.37 13.13
CA GLY A 69 1.95 -5.36 14.24
C GLY A 69 1.19 -6.68 14.41
N LEU A 70 0.76 -7.31 13.31
CA LEU A 70 0.12 -8.63 13.36
C LEU A 70 1.06 -9.67 13.98
N HIS A 71 2.34 -9.68 13.60
CA HIS A 71 3.35 -10.54 14.22
C HIS A 71 3.52 -10.24 15.72
N GLN A 72 3.70 -8.96 16.10
CA GLN A 72 3.87 -8.55 17.50
C GLN A 72 2.68 -8.94 18.39
N HIS A 73 1.47 -8.79 17.87
CA HIS A 73 0.23 -9.17 18.55
C HIS A 73 -0.11 -10.67 18.44
N ARG A 74 0.76 -11.47 17.77
CA ARG A 74 0.56 -12.91 17.54
C ARG A 74 -0.77 -13.23 16.86
N ILE A 75 -1.19 -12.36 15.94
CA ILE A 75 -2.40 -12.57 15.15
C ILE A 75 -2.02 -13.40 13.92
N PRO A 76 -2.62 -14.59 13.74
CA PRO A 76 -2.28 -15.48 12.65
C PRO A 76 -2.60 -14.85 11.30
N VAL A 77 -1.73 -15.03 10.33
CA VAL A 77 -1.89 -14.63 8.93
C VAL A 77 -1.72 -15.86 8.06
N ASP A 78 -2.71 -16.17 7.23
CA ASP A 78 -2.70 -17.34 6.35
C ASP A 78 -2.24 -17.01 4.94
N LEU A 79 -2.44 -15.76 4.51
CA LEU A 79 -2.13 -15.34 3.15
C LEU A 79 -1.83 -13.84 3.08
N ILE A 80 -0.77 -13.48 2.39
CA ILE A 80 -0.39 -12.10 2.11
C ILE A 80 -0.48 -11.88 0.60
N LEU A 81 -1.35 -10.96 0.14
CA LEU A 81 -1.58 -10.70 -1.27
C LEU A 81 -1.05 -9.32 -1.67
N PHE A 82 -0.12 -9.30 -2.61
CA PHE A 82 0.32 -8.10 -3.31
C PHE A 82 -0.24 -8.10 -4.72
N ALA A 83 -1.03 -7.09 -5.06
CA ALA A 83 -1.57 -6.94 -6.41
C ALA A 83 -0.65 -6.07 -7.26
N ASP A 84 0.07 -6.71 -8.16
CA ASP A 84 1.04 -6.08 -9.04
C ASP A 84 0.36 -5.52 -10.29
N THR A 85 0.43 -4.20 -10.46
CA THR A 85 -0.11 -3.48 -11.62
C THR A 85 0.79 -3.60 -12.86
N GLY A 86 2.02 -4.09 -12.70
CA GLY A 86 3.07 -4.11 -13.72
C GLY A 86 3.76 -2.77 -13.92
N GLY A 87 3.41 -1.77 -13.16
CA GLY A 87 3.97 -0.41 -13.24
C GLY A 87 4.32 0.17 -11.89
N GLU A 88 4.49 -0.64 -10.84
CA GLU A 88 4.93 -0.12 -9.54
C GLU A 88 6.35 0.45 -9.65
N HIS A 89 6.70 1.36 -8.77
CA HIS A 89 8.04 1.95 -8.71
C HIS A 89 9.11 0.88 -8.40
N PRO A 90 10.35 0.96 -8.93
CA PRO A 90 11.40 -0.05 -8.69
C PRO A 90 11.67 -0.31 -7.21
N HIS A 91 11.67 0.74 -6.37
CA HIS A 91 11.85 0.58 -4.94
C HIS A 91 10.74 -0.28 -4.28
N THR A 92 9.52 -0.26 -4.82
CA THR A 92 8.43 -1.11 -4.32
C THR A 92 8.75 -2.58 -4.56
N TYR A 93 9.22 -2.94 -5.77
CA TYR A 93 9.61 -4.31 -6.08
C TYR A 93 10.79 -4.78 -5.22
N ALA A 94 11.82 -3.96 -5.06
CA ALA A 94 12.95 -4.28 -4.18
C ALA A 94 12.52 -4.47 -2.73
N TYR A 95 11.54 -3.68 -2.28
CA TYR A 95 11.02 -3.80 -0.92
C TYR A 95 10.21 -5.07 -0.68
N LEU A 96 9.56 -5.63 -1.71
CA LEU A 96 8.90 -6.94 -1.58
C LEU A 96 9.91 -8.04 -1.19
N ASP A 97 11.09 -8.03 -1.78
CA ASP A 97 12.13 -9.03 -1.51
C ASP A 97 12.74 -8.85 -0.10
N ILE A 98 12.78 -7.63 0.41
CA ILE A 98 13.16 -7.33 1.81
C ILE A 98 12.08 -7.90 2.76
N MET A 99 10.82 -7.65 2.46
CA MET A 99 9.70 -8.14 3.28
C MET A 99 9.58 -9.65 3.25
N ASP A 100 9.76 -10.31 2.10
CA ASP A 100 9.69 -11.78 2.02
C ASP A 100 10.76 -12.43 2.91
N ARG A 101 11.97 -11.86 2.99
CA ARG A 101 13.00 -12.32 3.93
C ARG A 101 12.57 -12.14 5.37
N TRP A 102 12.10 -10.93 5.73
CA TRP A 102 11.64 -10.66 7.08
C TRP A 102 10.47 -11.58 7.49
N LEU A 103 9.50 -11.78 6.63
CA LEU A 103 8.36 -12.67 6.87
C LEU A 103 8.81 -14.12 7.12
N LYS A 104 9.72 -14.64 6.30
CA LYS A 104 10.30 -15.97 6.44
C LYS A 104 11.03 -16.14 7.78
N ASP A 105 11.85 -15.14 8.16
CA ASP A 105 12.60 -15.17 9.43
C ASP A 105 11.68 -15.13 10.67
N HIS A 106 10.44 -14.64 10.48
CA HIS A 106 9.41 -14.56 11.54
C HIS A 106 8.31 -15.62 11.43
N GLY A 107 8.50 -16.63 10.58
CA GLY A 107 7.55 -17.75 10.43
C GLY A 107 6.19 -17.34 9.86
N MET A 108 6.13 -16.23 9.13
CA MET A 108 4.94 -15.74 8.44
C MET A 108 4.92 -16.19 6.96
N PRO A 109 3.73 -16.22 6.31
CA PRO A 109 3.63 -16.54 4.89
C PRO A 109 4.39 -15.53 4.01
N GLU A 110 5.00 -16.02 2.93
CA GLU A 110 5.57 -15.16 1.89
C GLU A 110 4.49 -14.42 1.10
N ILE A 111 4.89 -13.33 0.45
CA ILE A 111 3.98 -12.47 -0.34
C ILE A 111 3.58 -13.18 -1.64
N THR A 112 2.30 -13.50 -1.76
CA THR A 112 1.72 -14.01 -3.01
C THR A 112 1.44 -12.83 -3.96
N ARG A 113 2.15 -12.77 -5.07
CA ARG A 113 1.96 -11.74 -6.12
C ARG A 113 0.81 -12.13 -7.04
N VAL A 114 -0.19 -11.27 -7.16
CA VAL A 114 -1.34 -11.44 -8.06
C VAL A 114 -1.43 -10.30 -9.06
N TYR A 115 -1.94 -10.55 -10.24
CA TYR A 115 -2.02 -9.56 -11.32
C TYR A 115 -3.28 -9.76 -12.16
N LYS A 116 -3.64 -8.71 -12.86
CA LYS A 116 -4.73 -8.78 -13.85
C LYS A 116 -4.32 -9.67 -15.02
N THR A 117 -5.24 -10.50 -15.48
CA THR A 117 -5.06 -11.33 -16.66
C THR A 117 -6.11 -11.03 -17.73
N THR A 118 -5.75 -11.23 -18.98
CA THR A 118 -6.65 -11.28 -20.13
C THR A 118 -7.51 -12.55 -20.08
N LYS A 119 -8.45 -12.69 -21.00
CA LYS A 119 -9.32 -13.88 -21.08
C LYS A 119 -8.52 -15.16 -21.40
N ASP A 120 -7.46 -15.03 -22.16
CA ASP A 120 -6.51 -16.10 -22.52
C ASP A 120 -5.40 -16.35 -21.47
N GLY A 121 -5.50 -15.73 -20.29
CA GLY A 121 -4.63 -15.98 -19.13
C GLY A 121 -3.33 -15.18 -19.12
N ARG A 122 -2.99 -14.39 -20.16
CA ARG A 122 -1.79 -13.56 -20.18
C ARG A 122 -1.90 -12.43 -19.17
N ARG A 123 -0.77 -12.07 -18.55
CA ARG A 123 -0.68 -10.89 -17.68
C ARG A 123 -1.01 -9.64 -18.48
N LEU A 124 -1.84 -8.76 -17.89
CA LEU A 124 -2.21 -7.45 -18.45
C LEU A 124 -1.80 -6.37 -17.46
N THR A 125 -0.79 -5.59 -17.82
CA THR A 125 -0.37 -4.46 -16.98
C THR A 125 -1.33 -3.28 -17.11
N LEU A 126 -1.30 -2.35 -16.15
CA LEU A 126 -2.08 -1.12 -16.25
C LEU A 126 -1.56 -0.23 -17.39
N GLU A 127 -0.25 -0.23 -17.63
CA GLU A 127 0.37 0.48 -18.74
C GLU A 127 -0.14 -0.04 -20.09
N ASP A 128 -0.09 -1.37 -20.33
CA ASP A 128 -0.61 -1.99 -21.56
C ASP A 128 -2.08 -1.65 -21.79
N GLU A 129 -2.90 -1.68 -20.73
CA GLU A 129 -4.33 -1.32 -20.84
C GLU A 129 -4.50 0.14 -21.26
N CYS A 130 -3.73 1.06 -20.66
CA CYS A 130 -3.78 2.48 -20.99
C CYS A 130 -3.28 2.76 -22.42
N LEU A 131 -2.15 2.17 -22.81
CA LEU A 131 -1.59 2.32 -24.15
C LEU A 131 -2.54 1.77 -25.22
N LYS A 132 -3.08 0.57 -25.02
CA LYS A 132 -4.01 -0.06 -25.97
C LYS A 132 -5.30 0.73 -26.15
N SER A 133 -5.80 1.36 -25.07
CA SER A 133 -7.06 2.12 -25.10
C SER A 133 -6.86 3.59 -25.44
N GLY A 134 -5.62 4.08 -25.59
CA GLY A 134 -5.33 5.49 -25.78
C GLY A 134 -5.85 6.37 -24.64
N THR A 135 -5.73 5.88 -23.39
CA THR A 135 -6.25 6.58 -22.20
C THR A 135 -5.18 6.68 -21.12
N LEU A 136 -5.40 7.55 -20.15
CA LEU A 136 -4.61 7.64 -18.93
C LEU A 136 -5.20 6.77 -17.82
N PRO A 137 -4.43 6.45 -16.74
CA PRO A 137 -4.99 5.82 -15.56
C PRO A 137 -6.22 6.57 -15.06
N SER A 138 -7.28 5.85 -14.70
CA SER A 138 -8.59 6.43 -14.39
C SER A 138 -8.58 7.48 -13.26
N ILE A 139 -7.54 7.46 -12.43
CA ILE A 139 -7.37 8.45 -11.37
C ILE A 139 -7.04 9.84 -11.94
N ALA A 140 -6.51 9.96 -13.16
CA ALA A 140 -6.37 11.23 -13.85
C ALA A 140 -7.72 11.93 -14.01
N TYR A 141 -8.77 11.15 -14.26
CA TYR A 141 -10.15 11.60 -14.41
C TYR A 141 -10.95 11.65 -13.10
N GLY A 142 -10.28 11.52 -11.94
CA GLY A 142 -10.93 11.54 -10.63
C GLY A 142 -11.50 10.18 -10.14
N PHE A 143 -11.38 9.12 -10.92
CA PHE A 143 -11.93 7.81 -10.59
C PHE A 143 -10.85 6.82 -10.15
N LYS A 144 -11.15 5.97 -9.16
CA LYS A 144 -10.22 4.92 -8.68
C LYS A 144 -10.40 3.56 -9.38
N ARG A 145 -10.81 3.55 -10.65
CA ARG A 145 -11.03 2.30 -11.41
C ARG A 145 -9.75 1.51 -11.66
N CYS A 146 -8.59 2.16 -11.78
CA CYS A 146 -7.30 1.48 -11.88
C CYS A 146 -7.05 0.62 -10.63
N SER A 147 -7.30 1.13 -9.43
CA SER A 147 -7.19 0.35 -8.19
C SER A 147 -8.20 -0.81 -8.15
N LEU A 148 -9.44 -0.58 -8.56
CA LEU A 148 -10.45 -1.63 -8.61
C LEU A 148 -10.06 -2.75 -9.58
N LYS A 149 -9.64 -2.41 -10.80
CA LYS A 149 -9.34 -3.37 -11.88
C LYS A 149 -8.01 -4.09 -11.71
N HIS A 150 -6.97 -3.41 -11.19
CA HIS A 150 -5.60 -3.93 -11.13
C HIS A 150 -5.12 -4.28 -9.72
N LYS A 151 -5.84 -3.87 -8.65
CA LYS A 151 -5.48 -4.25 -7.28
C LYS A 151 -6.56 -5.11 -6.62
N ILE A 152 -7.81 -4.64 -6.54
CA ILE A 152 -8.88 -5.38 -5.87
C ILE A 152 -9.29 -6.62 -6.68
N GLY A 153 -9.60 -6.45 -7.97
CA GLY A 153 -10.08 -7.53 -8.84
C GLY A 153 -9.15 -8.75 -8.91
N PRO A 154 -7.82 -8.60 -9.11
CA PRO A 154 -6.88 -9.71 -9.08
C PRO A 154 -6.85 -10.46 -7.74
N GLN A 155 -6.89 -9.75 -6.60
CA GLN A 155 -6.98 -10.39 -5.29
C GLN A 155 -8.28 -11.17 -5.12
N GLU A 156 -9.42 -10.61 -5.53
CA GLU A 156 -10.71 -11.30 -5.49
C GLU A 156 -10.72 -12.52 -6.41
N LYS A 157 -10.16 -12.40 -7.63
CA LYS A 157 -10.02 -13.54 -8.54
C LYS A 157 -9.19 -14.66 -7.93
N PHE A 158 -8.08 -14.33 -7.28
CA PHE A 158 -7.23 -15.29 -6.58
C PHE A 158 -8.01 -15.98 -5.45
N CYS A 159 -8.63 -15.21 -4.55
CA CYS A 159 -9.38 -15.73 -3.42
C CYS A 159 -10.55 -16.63 -3.86
N ASN A 160 -11.26 -16.26 -4.95
CA ASN A 160 -12.36 -17.07 -5.50
C ASN A 160 -11.89 -18.45 -5.99
N ASN A 161 -10.61 -18.60 -6.33
CA ASN A 161 -10.03 -19.86 -6.79
C ASN A 161 -9.16 -20.54 -5.72
N TYR A 162 -8.94 -19.90 -4.57
CA TYR A 162 -8.14 -20.42 -3.48
C TYR A 162 -8.98 -21.36 -2.59
N PRO A 163 -8.65 -22.68 -2.55
CA PRO A 163 -9.47 -23.66 -1.87
C PRO A 163 -9.82 -23.34 -0.42
N PRO A 164 -8.87 -22.82 0.43
CA PRO A 164 -9.20 -22.44 1.80
C PRO A 164 -10.29 -21.37 1.89
N CYS A 165 -10.25 -20.32 1.05
CA CYS A 165 -11.29 -19.29 1.03
C CYS A 165 -12.65 -19.86 0.65
N ARG A 166 -12.68 -20.74 -0.36
CA ARG A 166 -13.92 -21.40 -0.79
C ARG A 166 -14.53 -22.25 0.32
N LYS A 167 -13.72 -22.96 1.09
CA LYS A 167 -14.13 -23.76 2.24
C LYS A 167 -14.84 -22.92 3.29
N VAL A 168 -14.26 -21.76 3.63
CA VAL A 168 -14.86 -20.79 4.57
C VAL A 168 -16.21 -20.29 4.06
N TRP A 169 -16.33 -19.91 2.78
CA TRP A 169 -17.59 -19.42 2.22
C TRP A 169 -18.68 -20.48 2.15
N VAL A 170 -18.31 -21.74 1.81
CA VAL A 170 -19.25 -22.86 1.77
C VAL A 170 -19.79 -23.17 3.17
N SER A 171 -19.00 -22.96 4.23
CA SER A 171 -19.47 -23.10 5.63
C SER A 171 -20.32 -21.91 6.12
N GLY A 172 -20.67 -20.95 5.24
CA GLY A 172 -21.46 -19.77 5.59
C GLY A 172 -20.70 -18.68 6.34
N LYS A 173 -19.38 -18.85 6.49
CA LYS A 173 -18.49 -17.88 7.18
C LYS A 173 -17.87 -16.89 6.21
N LYS A 174 -17.25 -15.83 6.75
CA LYS A 174 -16.53 -14.81 5.97
C LYS A 174 -15.02 -14.97 6.15
N VAL A 175 -14.28 -14.71 5.08
CA VAL A 175 -12.83 -14.55 5.11
C VAL A 175 -12.48 -13.21 5.77
N VAL A 176 -11.54 -13.19 6.70
CA VAL A 176 -11.07 -11.95 7.34
C VAL A 176 -10.03 -11.30 6.43
N LYS A 177 -10.19 -10.00 6.16
CA LYS A 177 -9.29 -9.23 5.33
C LYS A 177 -8.71 -8.05 6.10
N PHE A 178 -7.43 -8.11 6.42
CA PHE A 178 -6.70 -7.03 7.08
C PHE A 178 -6.28 -5.97 6.07
N ILE A 179 -6.56 -4.71 6.41
CA ILE A 179 -6.27 -3.55 5.55
C ILE A 179 -5.50 -2.51 6.37
N GLY A 180 -4.35 -2.10 5.86
CA GLY A 180 -3.45 -1.14 6.51
C GLY A 180 -3.90 0.31 6.30
N TYR A 181 -5.00 0.71 6.92
CA TYR A 181 -5.34 2.12 7.12
C TYR A 181 -4.82 2.52 8.49
N ASP A 182 -4.01 3.58 8.56
CA ASP A 182 -3.53 4.11 9.83
C ASP A 182 -4.62 4.90 10.58
N ALA A 183 -4.36 5.24 11.84
CA ALA A 183 -5.33 5.92 12.70
C ALA A 183 -5.73 7.33 12.20
N GLY A 184 -4.95 7.95 11.30
CA GLY A 184 -5.31 9.23 10.65
C GLY A 184 -6.23 9.07 9.43
N GLU A 185 -6.50 7.84 8.99
CA GLU A 185 -7.25 7.56 7.76
C GLU A 185 -8.72 7.14 8.00
N HIS A 186 -9.33 7.47 9.15
CA HIS A 186 -10.73 7.11 9.49
C HIS A 186 -11.72 7.41 8.38
N TYR A 187 -11.57 8.54 7.70
CA TYR A 187 -12.43 8.92 6.57
C TYR A 187 -12.48 7.90 5.44
N ARG A 188 -11.45 7.03 5.31
CA ARG A 188 -11.41 5.97 4.29
C ARG A 188 -12.23 4.77 4.69
N SER A 189 -12.21 4.38 5.96
CA SER A 189 -13.04 3.28 6.48
C SER A 189 -14.51 3.67 6.53
N ASP A 190 -14.82 4.90 6.96
CA ASP A 190 -16.18 5.41 7.08
C ASP A 190 -16.92 5.43 5.74
N LYS A 191 -16.22 5.89 4.68
CA LYS A 191 -16.78 5.90 3.31
C LYS A 191 -17.23 4.54 2.79
N VAL A 192 -16.69 3.47 3.34
CA VAL A 192 -16.96 2.10 2.87
C VAL A 192 -17.64 1.23 3.92
N LEU A 193 -17.97 1.79 5.10
CA LEU A 193 -18.50 1.05 6.24
C LEU A 193 -19.74 0.22 5.88
N LEU A 194 -20.78 0.85 5.36
CA LEU A 194 -22.02 0.16 4.98
C LEU A 194 -21.79 -0.93 3.96
N ARG A 195 -20.93 -0.66 2.96
CA ARG A 195 -20.56 -1.65 1.95
C ARG A 195 -19.77 -2.81 2.54
N ASN A 196 -18.90 -2.56 3.52
CA ASN A 196 -18.13 -3.59 4.20
C ASN A 196 -19.03 -4.48 5.07
N LEU A 197 -20.00 -3.90 5.76
CA LEU A 197 -20.98 -4.65 6.56
C LEU A 197 -21.85 -5.57 5.66
N ALA A 198 -22.23 -5.09 4.49
CA ALA A 198 -23.04 -5.83 3.52
C ALA A 198 -22.23 -6.84 2.69
N ASP A 199 -20.90 -6.89 2.81
CA ASP A 199 -20.06 -7.81 2.03
C ASP A 199 -20.33 -9.27 2.45
N PRO A 200 -20.83 -10.14 1.55
CA PRO A 200 -21.18 -11.52 1.93
C PRO A 200 -19.95 -12.43 2.09
N LYS A 201 -18.80 -12.05 1.54
CA LYS A 201 -17.59 -12.87 1.47
C LYS A 201 -16.52 -12.50 2.47
N TYR A 202 -16.41 -11.20 2.81
CA TYR A 202 -15.31 -10.68 3.59
C TYR A 202 -15.79 -9.93 4.83
N SER A 203 -15.08 -10.16 5.94
CA SER A 203 -15.06 -9.29 7.11
C SER A 203 -13.77 -8.47 7.05
N LYS A 204 -13.87 -7.15 6.91
CA LYS A 204 -12.70 -6.28 6.80
C LYS A 204 -12.33 -5.74 8.16
N TRP A 205 -11.05 -5.84 8.50
CA TRP A 205 -10.52 -5.34 9.75
C TRP A 205 -9.38 -4.36 9.48
N TYR A 206 -9.27 -3.36 10.37
CA TYR A 206 -8.32 -2.25 10.27
C TYR A 206 -7.47 -2.16 11.54
N PRO A 207 -6.54 -3.12 11.77
CA PRO A 207 -5.83 -3.25 13.03
C PRO A 207 -5.05 -2.01 13.45
N LEU A 208 -4.40 -1.31 12.50
CA LEU A 208 -3.64 -0.09 12.81
C LEU A 208 -4.52 0.99 13.44
N MET A 209 -5.76 1.11 13.01
CA MET A 209 -6.74 2.06 13.58
C MET A 209 -7.11 1.66 15.01
N GLU A 210 -7.34 0.36 15.25
CA GLU A 210 -7.67 -0.15 16.57
C GLU A 210 -6.50 -0.04 17.55
N TRP A 211 -5.27 -0.22 17.07
CA TRP A 211 -4.06 -0.04 17.87
C TRP A 211 -3.69 1.44 18.05
N GLY A 212 -4.40 2.37 17.41
CA GLY A 212 -4.09 3.79 17.46
C GLY A 212 -2.78 4.16 16.73
N TRP A 213 -2.34 3.32 15.79
CA TRP A 213 -1.12 3.56 15.04
C TRP A 213 -1.38 4.55 13.91
N ASP A 214 -0.91 5.76 14.10
CA ASP A 214 -0.84 6.78 13.06
C ASP A 214 0.38 6.56 12.15
N ARG A 215 0.60 7.49 11.22
CA ARG A 215 1.71 7.42 10.26
C ARG A 215 3.07 7.33 10.96
N GLU A 216 3.27 8.09 12.02
CA GLU A 216 4.54 8.12 12.77
C GLU A 216 4.75 6.81 13.55
N ALA A 217 3.71 6.29 14.17
CA ALA A 217 3.77 4.98 14.84
C ALA A 217 4.11 3.86 13.84
N CYS A 218 3.55 3.90 12.64
CA CYS A 218 3.90 2.96 11.58
C CYS A 218 5.38 3.05 11.19
N ILE A 219 5.94 4.26 11.06
CA ILE A 219 7.36 4.49 10.76
C ILE A 219 8.23 3.91 11.88
N ARG A 220 7.92 4.24 13.14
CA ARG A 220 8.66 3.70 14.31
C ARG A 220 8.61 2.17 14.39
N ALA A 221 7.47 1.56 14.08
CA ALA A 221 7.34 0.11 14.10
C ALA A 221 8.24 -0.57 13.05
N ILE A 222 8.38 0.02 11.86
CA ILE A 222 9.27 -0.47 10.79
C ILE A 222 10.72 -0.34 11.22
N GLU A 223 11.13 0.80 11.79
CA GLU A 223 12.48 1.03 12.32
C GLU A 223 12.82 0.07 13.45
N ALA A 224 11.91 -0.11 14.40
CA ALA A 224 12.09 -1.05 15.51
C ALA A 224 12.19 -2.52 15.04
N ALA A 225 11.63 -2.87 13.90
CA ALA A 225 11.77 -4.18 13.26
C ALA A 225 13.10 -4.34 12.48
N GLY A 226 13.97 -3.31 12.48
CA GLY A 226 15.24 -3.32 11.75
C GLY A 226 15.09 -3.23 10.24
N LEU A 227 13.95 -2.80 9.76
CA LEU A 227 13.65 -2.68 8.33
C LEU A 227 13.88 -1.25 7.83
N PRO A 228 14.37 -1.08 6.59
CA PRO A 228 14.40 0.24 5.96
C PRO A 228 12.97 0.74 5.72
N GLN A 229 12.79 2.06 5.69
CA GLN A 229 11.50 2.64 5.35
C GLN A 229 11.14 2.36 3.88
N PRO A 230 9.94 1.83 3.58
CA PRO A 230 9.51 1.68 2.21
C PRO A 230 9.24 3.04 1.57
N GLY A 231 9.54 3.16 0.30
CA GLY A 231 9.09 4.29 -0.49
C GLY A 231 7.56 4.34 -0.63
N LYS A 232 7.05 5.39 -1.26
CA LYS A 232 5.63 5.47 -1.58
C LYS A 232 5.26 4.43 -2.62
N SER A 233 4.40 3.49 -2.26
CA SER A 233 3.88 2.48 -3.18
C SER A 233 2.90 3.11 -4.16
N SER A 234 3.33 3.27 -5.42
CA SER A 234 2.51 3.77 -6.51
C SER A 234 3.08 3.32 -7.85
N CYS A 235 2.25 3.37 -8.91
CA CYS A 235 2.77 3.22 -10.26
C CYS A 235 3.67 4.41 -10.63
N PHE A 236 4.73 4.18 -11.42
CA PHE A 236 5.66 5.23 -11.87
C PHE A 236 5.01 6.31 -12.76
N PHE A 237 3.81 6.04 -13.28
CA PHE A 237 2.99 6.96 -14.06
C PHE A 237 1.70 7.38 -13.31
N CYS A 238 1.71 7.36 -11.98
CA CYS A 238 0.50 7.62 -11.21
C CYS A 238 0.13 9.11 -11.24
N PRO A 239 -1.09 9.49 -11.69
CA PRO A 239 -1.56 10.88 -11.67
C PRO A 239 -1.68 11.52 -10.28
N SER A 240 -1.45 10.76 -9.22
CA SER A 240 -1.41 11.25 -7.82
C SER A 240 0.00 11.49 -7.32
N MET A 241 1.02 11.42 -8.18
CA MET A 241 2.38 11.80 -7.81
C MET A 241 2.49 13.31 -7.61
N ARG A 242 3.28 13.70 -6.62
CA ARG A 242 3.64 15.09 -6.37
C ARG A 242 4.77 15.52 -7.31
N ALA A 243 4.98 16.82 -7.46
CA ALA A 243 6.01 17.37 -8.34
C ALA A 243 7.41 16.81 -8.01
N GLU A 244 7.75 16.74 -6.72
CA GLU A 244 9.03 16.23 -6.25
C GLU A 244 9.23 14.75 -6.63
N GLU A 245 8.16 13.94 -6.54
CA GLU A 245 8.20 12.51 -6.91
C GLU A 245 8.36 12.33 -8.42
N ILE A 246 7.83 13.25 -9.23
CA ILE A 246 7.97 13.24 -10.71
C ILE A 246 9.40 13.66 -11.10
N ILE A 247 9.98 14.65 -10.41
CA ILE A 247 11.35 15.07 -10.61
C ILE A 247 12.31 13.95 -10.24
N ASP A 248 12.11 13.32 -9.07
CA ASP A 248 12.90 12.15 -8.65
C ASP A 248 12.83 11.00 -9.66
N LEU A 249 11.62 10.70 -10.17
CA LEU A 249 11.45 9.70 -11.25
C LEU A 249 12.25 10.06 -12.50
N ARG A 250 12.21 11.33 -12.92
CA ARG A 250 12.95 11.82 -14.10
C ARG A 250 14.45 11.68 -13.93
N GLU A 251 14.99 12.02 -12.76
CA GLU A 251 16.42 12.03 -12.47
C GLU A 251 17.00 10.63 -12.25
N HIS A 252 16.30 9.79 -11.50
CA HIS A 252 16.82 8.48 -11.13
C HIS A 252 16.33 7.32 -12.00
N TYR A 253 15.19 7.51 -12.69
CA TYR A 253 14.58 6.48 -13.55
C TYR A 253 14.12 7.06 -14.90
N PRO A 254 15.04 7.63 -15.71
CA PRO A 254 14.69 8.34 -16.94
C PRO A 254 13.95 7.47 -17.96
N ASP A 255 14.20 6.15 -17.98
CA ASP A 255 13.47 5.22 -18.85
C ASP A 255 12.00 5.08 -18.45
N LEU A 256 11.70 5.00 -17.15
CA LEU A 256 10.33 4.96 -16.65
C LEU A 256 9.63 6.29 -16.88
N PHE A 257 10.33 7.40 -16.70
CA PHE A 257 9.80 8.71 -17.00
C PHE A 257 9.45 8.85 -18.48
N ARG A 258 10.32 8.40 -19.41
CA ARG A 258 10.02 8.39 -20.86
C ARG A 258 8.80 7.53 -21.18
N ARG A 259 8.64 6.37 -20.55
CA ARG A 259 7.44 5.53 -20.72
C ARG A 259 6.18 6.23 -20.23
N ALA A 260 6.24 6.95 -19.10
CA ALA A 260 5.11 7.74 -18.61
C ALA A 260 4.73 8.86 -19.60
N LEU A 261 5.73 9.55 -20.16
CA LEU A 261 5.49 10.57 -21.21
C LEU A 261 4.90 9.95 -22.48
N ALA A 262 5.40 8.79 -22.92
CA ALA A 262 4.85 8.09 -24.07
C ALA A 262 3.38 7.68 -23.87
N MET A 263 3.01 7.25 -22.66
CA MET A 263 1.60 6.99 -22.30
C MET A 263 0.75 8.25 -22.39
N GLU A 264 1.25 9.39 -21.92
CA GLU A 264 0.56 10.67 -22.00
C GLU A 264 0.38 11.11 -23.47
N ASP A 265 1.42 11.00 -24.27
CA ASP A 265 1.37 11.34 -25.70
C ASP A 265 0.41 10.43 -26.47
N ASN A 266 0.40 9.13 -26.20
CA ASN A 266 -0.52 8.18 -26.81
C ASN A 266 -1.99 8.49 -26.49
N ALA A 267 -2.25 9.02 -25.29
CA ALA A 267 -3.60 9.38 -24.88
C ALA A 267 -4.05 10.75 -25.39
N ARG A 268 -3.13 11.60 -25.84
CA ARG A 268 -3.35 13.05 -26.11
C ARG A 268 -4.59 13.34 -26.97
N ALA A 269 -4.77 12.60 -28.06
CA ALA A 269 -5.90 12.78 -28.97
C ALA A 269 -7.28 12.50 -28.32
N ASN A 270 -7.30 11.73 -27.25
CA ASN A 270 -8.50 11.28 -26.54
C ASN A 270 -8.78 12.09 -25.25
N LEU A 271 -7.88 13.01 -24.87
CA LEU A 271 -8.03 13.81 -23.65
C LEU A 271 -9.06 14.93 -23.89
N LYS A 272 -10.16 14.92 -23.13
CA LYS A 272 -11.23 15.94 -23.21
C LYS A 272 -11.37 16.75 -21.91
N THR A 273 -11.17 16.11 -20.77
CA THR A 273 -11.44 16.69 -19.44
C THR A 273 -10.21 16.88 -18.59
N VAL A 274 -9.07 16.37 -19.06
CA VAL A 274 -7.77 16.46 -18.38
C VAL A 274 -6.70 16.83 -19.40
N GLN A 275 -5.62 17.48 -18.95
CA GLN A 275 -4.53 17.93 -19.82
C GLN A 275 -3.41 16.89 -19.95
N GLY A 276 -3.32 15.94 -18.99
CA GLY A 276 -2.30 14.92 -18.98
C GLY A 276 -2.31 14.15 -17.68
N LEU A 277 -1.20 13.45 -17.37
CA LEU A 277 -1.01 12.71 -16.12
C LEU A 277 -1.14 13.61 -14.87
N GLY A 278 -0.79 14.88 -14.98
CA GLY A 278 -0.99 15.86 -13.90
C GLY A 278 -2.43 16.36 -13.75
N ARG A 279 -3.40 15.81 -14.48
CA ARG A 279 -4.80 16.25 -14.57
C ARG A 279 -4.96 17.63 -15.22
N ASN A 280 -4.60 18.69 -14.50
CA ASN A 280 -4.69 20.09 -14.93
C ASN A 280 -3.42 20.56 -15.65
N TYR A 281 -2.45 19.69 -15.86
CA TYR A 281 -1.23 19.96 -16.62
C TYR A 281 -0.69 18.68 -17.24
N SER A 282 0.08 18.80 -18.30
CA SER A 282 0.80 17.72 -18.96
C SER A 282 2.15 17.51 -18.27
N TRP A 283 2.53 16.25 -17.98
CA TRP A 283 3.88 15.95 -17.53
C TRP A 283 4.92 16.27 -18.61
N ARG A 284 4.56 16.04 -19.88
CA ARG A 284 5.40 16.38 -21.03
C ARG A 284 5.76 17.89 -21.04
N GLU A 285 4.77 18.75 -20.91
CA GLU A 285 4.97 20.19 -20.97
C GLU A 285 5.69 20.75 -19.74
N ARG A 286 5.41 20.21 -18.57
CA ARG A 286 5.95 20.75 -17.31
C ARG A 286 7.32 20.21 -16.94
N PHE A 287 7.57 18.91 -17.20
CA PHE A 287 8.77 18.21 -16.73
C PHE A 287 9.59 17.57 -17.85
N GLY A 288 9.04 17.48 -19.07
CA GLY A 288 9.60 16.71 -20.17
C GLY A 288 10.23 17.52 -21.30
N LYS A 289 10.41 18.85 -21.16
CA LYS A 289 10.94 19.72 -22.23
C LYS A 289 12.31 19.31 -22.76
N GLU A 290 13.12 18.62 -21.96
CA GLU A 290 14.46 18.15 -22.31
C GLU A 290 14.47 16.72 -22.88
N PHE A 291 13.31 16.06 -22.96
CA PHE A 291 13.14 14.69 -23.45
C PHE A 291 12.45 14.66 -24.85
N ILE A 292 12.79 15.62 -25.69
CA ILE A 292 12.29 15.72 -27.08
C ILE A 292 13.12 14.78 -27.97
#